data_8c1d5ac2ce2d9f50036bed431dd18ec1
#
_entry.id   8c1d5ac2ce2d9f50036bed431dd18ec1
#
_cell.length_a   1.000
_cell.length_b   1.000
_cell.length_c   1.000
_cell.angle_alpha   90.00
_cell.angle_beta   90.00
_cell.angle_gamma   90.00
#
_symmetry.space_group_name_H-M   'P 1'
#
loop_
_entity.id
_entity.type
_entity.pdbx_description
1 polymer ?
#
loop_
_entity_poly.entity_id
_entity_poly.type
_entity_poly.pdbx_seq_one_letter_code
_entity_poly.pdbx_strand_id
1 'polypeptide(L)'
;MTKEEKKSAYEIMLAQAKALFANEDNALANFSNASTLLNTTLPNSVFTGFYLLDHAKNELILGPFQGNVSCVRIALGKGVCGQSAAENRTLIVQDVTKHANYIACDSAARSEIVVPMVKDGTLVGVLDLDSHQVGDYDDIDQDYLEQFVKVLLEKTNLTFAMFEVN
;
A
#
# COMPACT_ATOMS: atom_id res chain seq x y z
N MET A 1 3.36 -19.87 -5.20
CA MET A 1 2.01 -19.54 -5.75
C MET A 1 2.14 -19.43 -7.26
N THR A 2 1.35 -20.19 -8.01
CA THR A 2 1.27 -20.05 -9.47
C THR A 2 0.56 -18.75 -9.85
N LYS A 3 0.65 -18.34 -11.11
CA LYS A 3 -0.06 -17.16 -11.61
C LYS A 3 -1.58 -17.30 -11.48
N GLU A 4 -2.09 -18.50 -11.73
CA GLU A 4 -3.52 -18.81 -11.59
C GLU A 4 -3.98 -18.75 -10.13
N GLU A 5 -3.19 -19.31 -9.23
CA GLU A 5 -3.45 -19.21 -7.77
C GLU A 5 -3.42 -17.75 -7.29
N LYS A 6 -2.47 -16.96 -7.76
CA LYS A 6 -2.37 -15.55 -7.45
C LYS A 6 -3.61 -14.78 -7.94
N LYS A 7 -4.03 -14.99 -9.19
CA LYS A 7 -5.25 -14.38 -9.72
C LYS A 7 -6.49 -14.76 -8.93
N SER A 8 -6.66 -16.05 -8.63
CA SER A 8 -7.80 -16.54 -7.84
C SER A 8 -7.81 -15.92 -6.44
N ALA A 9 -6.67 -15.81 -5.78
CA ALA A 9 -6.55 -15.17 -4.47
C ALA A 9 -6.96 -13.71 -4.53
N TYR A 10 -6.50 -12.98 -5.54
CA TYR A 10 -6.87 -11.57 -5.75
C TYR A 10 -8.35 -11.38 -6.10
N GLU A 11 -8.94 -12.26 -6.91
CA GLU A 11 -10.37 -12.19 -7.24
C GLU A 11 -11.24 -12.34 -5.99
N ILE A 12 -10.89 -13.30 -5.14
CA ILE A 12 -11.55 -13.48 -3.84
C ILE A 12 -11.37 -12.25 -2.95
N MET A 13 -10.15 -11.75 -2.86
CA MET A 13 -9.80 -10.56 -2.08
C MET A 13 -10.58 -9.33 -2.54
N LEU A 14 -10.69 -9.08 -3.85
CA LEU A 14 -11.48 -7.95 -4.38
C LEU A 14 -12.97 -8.09 -4.05
N ALA A 15 -13.53 -9.29 -4.14
CA ALA A 15 -14.92 -9.54 -3.75
C ALA A 15 -15.15 -9.25 -2.27
N GLN A 16 -14.23 -9.69 -1.41
CA GLN A 16 -14.25 -9.39 0.02
C GLN A 16 -14.12 -7.90 0.31
N ALA A 17 -13.22 -7.21 -0.39
CA ALA A 17 -13.02 -5.77 -0.24
C ALA A 17 -14.28 -4.99 -0.60
N LYS A 18 -14.93 -5.31 -1.72
CA LYS A 18 -16.18 -4.67 -2.15
C LYS A 18 -17.28 -4.82 -1.11
N ALA A 19 -17.42 -6.00 -0.52
CA ALA A 19 -18.39 -6.24 0.55
C ALA A 19 -18.03 -5.48 1.84
N LEU A 20 -16.76 -5.50 2.22
CA LEU A 20 -16.26 -4.92 3.47
C LEU A 20 -16.39 -3.40 3.50
N PHE A 21 -16.12 -2.73 2.38
CA PHE A 21 -16.14 -1.25 2.30
C PHE A 21 -17.46 -0.67 1.76
N ALA A 22 -18.44 -1.52 1.41
CA ALA A 22 -19.69 -1.07 0.75
C ALA A 22 -20.48 -0.04 1.57
N ASN A 23 -20.53 -0.20 2.90
CA ASN A 23 -21.34 0.59 3.80
C ASN A 23 -20.53 1.25 4.94
N GLU A 24 -19.21 1.33 4.79
CA GLU A 24 -18.33 1.95 5.76
C GLU A 24 -17.50 3.06 5.13
N ASP A 25 -17.51 4.24 5.73
CA ASP A 25 -16.73 5.39 5.24
C ASP A 25 -15.61 5.82 6.18
N ASN A 26 -15.49 5.19 7.35
CA ASN A 26 -14.44 5.54 8.30
C ASN A 26 -13.05 5.13 7.79
N ALA A 27 -12.17 6.10 7.61
CA ALA A 27 -10.84 5.87 7.04
C ALA A 27 -9.99 4.94 7.90
N LEU A 28 -9.93 5.14 9.21
CA LEU A 28 -9.11 4.30 10.08
C LEU A 28 -9.58 2.84 10.06
N ALA A 29 -10.89 2.61 10.15
CA ALA A 29 -11.47 1.27 10.09
C ALA A 29 -11.18 0.59 8.74
N ASN A 30 -11.41 1.30 7.63
CA ASN A 30 -11.23 0.77 6.29
C ASN A 30 -9.75 0.48 5.98
N PHE A 31 -8.84 1.39 6.28
CA PHE A 31 -7.41 1.17 6.06
C PHE A 31 -6.85 0.05 6.96
N SER A 32 -7.33 -0.06 8.18
CA SER A 32 -6.94 -1.15 9.09
C SER A 32 -7.39 -2.51 8.54
N ASN A 33 -8.65 -2.65 8.15
CA ASN A 33 -9.18 -3.86 7.53
C ASN A 33 -8.52 -4.16 6.18
N ALA A 34 -8.25 -3.14 5.38
CA ALA A 34 -7.55 -3.29 4.10
C ALA A 34 -6.15 -3.87 4.29
N SER A 35 -5.38 -3.36 5.25
CA SER A 35 -4.04 -3.87 5.52
C SER A 35 -4.05 -5.35 5.92
N THR A 36 -4.99 -5.77 6.75
CA THR A 36 -5.15 -7.18 7.16
C THR A 36 -5.60 -8.05 5.99
N LEU A 37 -6.59 -7.61 5.22
CA LEU A 37 -7.09 -8.38 4.07
C LEU A 37 -5.98 -8.65 3.05
N LEU A 38 -5.19 -7.64 2.71
CA LEU A 38 -4.05 -7.79 1.80
C LEU A 38 -2.97 -8.69 2.39
N ASN A 39 -2.63 -8.50 3.66
CA ASN A 39 -1.60 -9.29 4.31
C ASN A 39 -1.94 -10.78 4.36
N THR A 40 -3.21 -11.13 4.52
CA THR A 40 -3.66 -12.53 4.52
C THR A 40 -3.82 -13.13 3.13
N THR A 41 -3.85 -12.29 2.09
CA THR A 41 -3.97 -12.75 0.69
C THR A 41 -2.63 -13.24 0.12
N LEU A 42 -1.52 -12.60 0.49
CA LEU A 42 -0.19 -12.88 -0.05
C LEU A 42 0.72 -13.53 1.02
N PRO A 43 1.33 -14.69 0.71
CA PRO A 43 1.98 -15.50 1.74
C PRO A 43 3.36 -14.99 2.21
N ASN A 44 4.04 -14.17 1.42
CA ASN A 44 5.44 -13.81 1.66
C ASN A 44 5.64 -12.39 2.21
N SER A 45 4.56 -11.73 2.62
CA SER A 45 4.61 -10.35 3.10
C SER A 45 5.37 -10.22 4.41
N VAL A 46 6.27 -9.24 4.48
CA VAL A 46 6.91 -8.78 5.73
C VAL A 46 6.33 -7.44 6.17
N PHE A 47 5.74 -6.68 5.24
CA PHE A 47 5.01 -5.45 5.49
C PHE A 47 3.88 -5.33 4.47
N THR A 48 2.71 -4.93 4.94
CA THR A 48 1.56 -4.60 4.09
C THR A 48 0.82 -3.42 4.71
N GLY A 49 0.85 -2.27 4.07
CA GLY A 49 0.22 -1.12 4.69
C GLY A 49 0.27 0.15 3.86
N PHE A 50 -0.05 1.24 4.53
CA PHE A 50 -0.28 2.53 3.91
C PHE A 50 0.64 3.60 4.47
N TYR A 51 1.15 4.43 3.58
CA TYR A 51 1.74 5.70 3.91
C TYR A 51 0.83 6.81 3.41
N LEU A 52 0.50 7.76 4.26
CA LEU A 52 -0.44 8.83 3.99
C LEU A 52 0.30 10.15 3.76
N LEU A 53 -0.13 10.94 2.78
CA LEU A 53 0.56 12.17 2.43
C LEU A 53 0.20 13.31 3.39
N ASP A 54 1.20 13.84 4.08
CA ASP A 54 1.12 15.12 4.79
C ASP A 54 1.45 16.22 3.79
N HIS A 55 0.41 16.88 3.27
CA HIS A 55 0.56 17.93 2.27
C HIS A 55 1.33 19.15 2.79
N ALA A 56 1.20 19.48 4.09
CA ALA A 56 1.85 20.63 4.68
C ALA A 56 3.37 20.47 4.76
N LYS A 57 3.84 19.23 5.01
CA LYS A 57 5.26 18.89 5.14
C LYS A 57 5.84 18.25 3.89
N ASN A 58 5.01 17.93 2.92
CA ASN A 58 5.41 17.26 1.67
C ASN A 58 6.16 15.93 1.93
N GLU A 59 5.64 15.15 2.87
CA GLU A 59 6.18 13.87 3.25
C GLU A 59 5.08 12.83 3.49
N LEU A 60 5.44 11.55 3.39
CA LEU A 60 4.58 10.42 3.71
C LEU A 60 4.71 10.10 5.20
N ILE A 61 3.57 9.78 5.83
CA ILE A 61 3.49 9.35 7.23
C ILE A 61 2.92 7.94 7.27
N LEU A 62 3.54 7.07 8.09
CA LEU A 62 3.07 5.71 8.32
C LEU A 62 1.61 5.71 8.81
N GLY A 63 0.77 4.97 8.11
CA GLY A 63 -0.63 4.72 8.44
C GLY A 63 -0.86 3.28 8.93
N PRO A 64 -2.10 2.78 8.85
CA PRO A 64 -2.41 1.39 9.22
C PRO A 64 -1.60 0.38 8.40
N PHE A 65 -1.05 -0.63 9.07
CA PHE A 65 -0.25 -1.68 8.44
C PHE A 65 -0.28 -2.97 9.24
N GLN A 66 0.20 -4.03 8.59
CA GLN A 66 0.48 -5.34 9.19
C GLN A 66 1.92 -5.73 8.88
N GLY A 67 2.54 -6.49 9.77
CA GLY A 67 3.91 -6.96 9.61
C GLY A 67 4.90 -6.28 10.53
N ASN A 68 6.13 -6.11 10.05
CA ASN A 68 7.22 -5.55 10.84
C ASN A 68 7.10 -4.03 10.98
N VAL A 69 7.68 -3.48 12.04
CA VAL A 69 7.79 -2.02 12.21
C VAL A 69 8.54 -1.39 11.03
N SER A 70 8.19 -0.17 10.70
CA SER A 70 8.73 0.51 9.52
C SER A 70 9.06 1.98 9.80
N CYS A 71 9.63 2.66 8.80
CA CYS A 71 9.90 4.10 8.89
C CYS A 71 8.61 4.87 9.16
N VAL A 72 8.67 5.89 10.01
CA VAL A 72 7.49 6.70 10.35
C VAL A 72 7.25 7.79 9.29
N ARG A 73 8.30 8.41 8.78
CA ARG A 73 8.23 9.50 7.81
C ARG A 73 9.15 9.27 6.63
N ILE A 74 8.65 9.53 5.42
CA ILE A 74 9.40 9.38 4.17
C ILE A 74 9.16 10.63 3.32
N ALA A 75 10.24 11.35 2.98
CA ALA A 75 10.13 12.50 2.09
C ALA A 75 9.74 12.08 0.68
N LEU A 76 8.95 12.90 -0.01
CA LEU A 76 8.64 12.67 -1.42
C LEU A 76 9.92 12.58 -2.26
N GLY A 77 9.95 11.62 -3.17
CA GLY A 77 11.12 11.33 -4.01
C GLY A 77 12.18 10.44 -3.33
N LYS A 78 12.04 10.09 -2.05
CA LYS A 78 12.98 9.25 -1.32
C LYS A 78 12.43 7.84 -1.13
N GLY A 79 13.30 6.84 -1.36
CA GLY A 79 12.91 5.43 -1.30
C GLY A 79 11.88 5.07 -2.39
N VAL A 80 11.39 3.84 -2.38
CA VAL A 80 10.39 3.39 -3.37
C VAL A 80 9.05 4.07 -3.12
N CYS A 81 8.60 4.17 -1.87
CA CYS A 81 7.35 4.85 -1.52
C CYS A 81 7.38 6.33 -1.92
N GLY A 82 8.43 7.05 -1.55
CA GLY A 82 8.57 8.47 -1.91
C GLY A 82 8.67 8.71 -3.41
N GLN A 83 9.35 7.81 -4.12
CA GLN A 83 9.45 7.87 -5.58
C GLN A 83 8.10 7.61 -6.25
N SER A 84 7.37 6.58 -5.84
CA SER A 84 6.02 6.28 -6.35
C SER A 84 5.08 7.47 -6.14
N ALA A 85 5.09 8.07 -4.96
CA ALA A 85 4.29 9.24 -4.64
C ALA A 85 4.65 10.45 -5.53
N ALA A 86 5.94 10.75 -5.69
CA ALA A 86 6.42 11.87 -6.49
C ALA A 86 6.12 11.71 -7.99
N GLU A 87 6.26 10.49 -8.50
CA GLU A 87 6.02 10.18 -9.91
C GLU A 87 4.56 9.82 -10.21
N ASN A 88 3.74 9.62 -9.18
CA ASN A 88 2.34 9.20 -9.26
C ASN A 88 2.16 7.96 -10.15
N ARG A 89 2.97 6.93 -9.94
CA ARG A 89 2.89 5.66 -10.66
C ARG A 89 3.26 4.48 -9.77
N THR A 90 2.71 3.32 -10.07
CA THR A 90 3.08 2.06 -9.44
C THR A 90 4.53 1.72 -9.76
N LEU A 91 5.29 1.33 -8.73
CA LEU A 91 6.67 0.86 -8.85
C LEU A 91 6.76 -0.59 -8.37
N ILE A 92 7.37 -1.44 -9.17
CA ILE A 92 7.72 -2.81 -8.82
C ILE A 92 9.24 -2.92 -8.76
N VAL A 93 9.76 -3.28 -7.59
CA VAL A 93 11.20 -3.46 -7.37
C VAL A 93 11.45 -4.94 -7.13
N GLN A 94 12.09 -5.60 -8.11
CA GLN A 94 12.34 -7.04 -8.10
C GLN A 94 13.36 -7.45 -7.05
N ASP A 95 14.35 -6.60 -6.80
CA ASP A 95 15.39 -6.79 -5.81
C ASP A 95 15.77 -5.43 -5.21
N VAL A 96 15.39 -5.21 -3.97
CA VAL A 96 15.60 -3.92 -3.28
C VAL A 96 17.07 -3.58 -3.11
N THR A 97 17.96 -4.58 -3.08
CA THR A 97 19.41 -4.37 -2.96
C THR A 97 20.02 -3.73 -4.21
N LYS A 98 19.31 -3.78 -5.34
CA LYS A 98 19.72 -3.21 -6.64
C LYS A 98 19.02 -1.90 -6.97
N HIS A 99 18.12 -1.42 -6.12
CA HIS A 99 17.41 -0.17 -6.33
C HIS A 99 18.22 1.01 -5.78
N ALA A 100 18.65 1.93 -6.66
CA ALA A 100 19.57 3.02 -6.30
C ALA A 100 19.02 4.00 -5.26
N ASN A 101 17.70 4.21 -5.23
CA ASN A 101 16.99 5.11 -4.31
C ASN A 101 16.24 4.31 -3.22
N TYR A 102 16.88 3.28 -2.67
CA TYR A 102 16.23 2.43 -1.67
C TYR A 102 16.51 2.93 -0.25
N ILE A 103 15.46 2.94 0.57
CA ILE A 103 15.54 3.17 2.02
C ILE A 103 15.16 1.87 2.72
N ALA A 104 16.12 1.29 3.45
CA ALA A 104 15.92 0.05 4.19
C ALA A 104 15.17 0.30 5.50
N CYS A 105 13.86 0.47 5.44
CA CYS A 105 13.02 0.55 6.65
C CYS A 105 12.84 -0.82 7.33
N ASP A 106 12.96 -1.90 6.58
CA ASP A 106 12.95 -3.28 7.07
C ASP A 106 14.02 -4.09 6.35
N SER A 107 14.98 -4.63 7.12
CA SER A 107 16.07 -5.46 6.59
C SER A 107 15.61 -6.81 6.04
N ALA A 108 14.40 -7.26 6.35
CA ALA A 108 13.82 -8.50 5.84
C ALA A 108 13.26 -8.36 4.41
N ALA A 109 12.97 -7.16 3.95
CA ALA A 109 12.46 -6.91 2.61
C ALA A 109 13.48 -7.29 1.53
N ARG A 110 12.99 -7.96 0.46
CA ARG A 110 13.78 -8.34 -0.72
C ARG A 110 13.19 -7.82 -2.01
N SER A 111 11.86 -7.77 -2.11
CA SER A 111 11.16 -7.13 -3.21
C SER A 111 10.01 -6.28 -2.67
N GLU A 112 9.54 -5.34 -3.49
CA GLU A 112 8.57 -4.34 -3.06
C GLU A 112 7.67 -3.95 -4.22
N ILE A 113 6.40 -3.69 -3.92
CA ILE A 113 5.47 -3.01 -4.83
C ILE A 113 4.82 -1.85 -4.11
N VAL A 114 4.80 -0.68 -4.74
CA VAL A 114 4.16 0.52 -4.21
C VAL A 114 3.16 1.05 -5.21
N VAL A 115 1.93 1.25 -4.77
CA VAL A 115 0.82 1.75 -5.60
C VAL A 115 0.36 3.10 -5.07
N PRO A 116 0.38 4.17 -5.89
CA PRO A 116 -0.12 5.47 -5.44
C PRO A 116 -1.64 5.44 -5.28
N MET A 117 -2.11 6.16 -4.29
CA MET A 117 -3.54 6.31 -3.99
C MET A 117 -3.98 7.71 -4.35
N VAL A 118 -4.87 7.82 -5.35
CA VAL A 118 -5.42 9.08 -5.84
C VAL A 118 -6.93 9.07 -5.69
N LYS A 119 -7.47 10.12 -5.05
CA LYS A 119 -8.92 10.33 -4.94
C LYS A 119 -9.28 11.72 -5.44
N ASP A 120 -10.23 11.79 -6.37
CA ASP A 120 -10.70 13.05 -6.97
C ASP A 120 -9.54 13.91 -7.52
N GLY A 121 -8.58 13.26 -8.16
CA GLY A 121 -7.41 13.91 -8.78
C GLY A 121 -6.30 14.30 -7.79
N THR A 122 -6.44 14.00 -6.49
CA THR A 122 -5.47 14.34 -5.45
C THR A 122 -4.78 13.10 -4.92
N LEU A 123 -3.45 13.09 -4.87
CA LEU A 123 -2.67 12.05 -4.21
C LEU A 123 -2.91 12.11 -2.71
N VAL A 124 -3.29 10.97 -2.11
CA VAL A 124 -3.56 10.87 -0.67
C VAL A 124 -2.55 10.02 0.07
N GLY A 125 -1.73 9.28 -0.65
CA GLY A 125 -0.70 8.42 -0.09
C GLY A 125 -0.32 7.30 -1.04
N VAL A 126 0.29 6.26 -0.48
CA VAL A 126 0.67 5.04 -1.21
C VAL A 126 0.28 3.80 -0.43
N LEU A 127 -0.02 2.71 -1.17
CA LEU A 127 -0.08 1.36 -0.65
C LEU A 127 1.28 0.70 -0.88
N ASP A 128 1.86 0.13 0.17
CA ASP A 128 3.19 -0.48 0.16
C ASP A 128 3.13 -1.93 0.61
N LEU A 129 3.68 -2.83 -0.19
CA LEU A 129 3.85 -4.24 0.14
C LEU A 129 5.31 -4.63 -0.04
N ASP A 130 5.89 -5.21 1.01
CA ASP A 130 7.24 -5.79 1.00
C ASP A 130 7.17 -7.30 1.18
N SER A 131 7.98 -8.01 0.39
CA SER A 131 8.14 -9.46 0.47
C SER A 131 9.56 -9.85 0.87
N HIS A 132 9.71 -10.96 1.59
CA HIS A 132 11.03 -11.55 1.87
C HIS A 132 11.61 -12.34 0.70
N GLN A 133 10.88 -12.45 -0.41
CA GLN A 133 11.31 -13.11 -1.65
C GLN A 133 11.73 -12.08 -2.69
N VAL A 134 12.81 -12.36 -3.40
CA VAL A 134 13.18 -11.60 -4.61
C VAL A 134 12.17 -11.90 -5.72
N GLY A 135 11.75 -10.88 -6.47
CA GLY A 135 10.88 -11.07 -7.63
C GLY A 135 9.46 -11.54 -7.34
N ASP A 136 8.94 -11.23 -6.15
CA ASP A 136 7.63 -11.74 -5.72
C ASP A 136 6.44 -11.01 -6.37
N TYR A 137 6.65 -9.82 -6.89
CA TYR A 137 5.61 -8.99 -7.49
C TYR A 137 5.77 -8.86 -9.00
N ASP A 138 4.64 -8.90 -9.72
CA ASP A 138 4.57 -8.79 -11.18
C ASP A 138 3.36 -7.95 -11.65
N ASP A 139 3.06 -8.00 -12.94
CA ASP A 139 1.94 -7.28 -13.57
C ASP A 139 0.58 -7.65 -12.97
N ILE A 140 0.43 -8.88 -12.50
CA ILE A 140 -0.82 -9.36 -11.87
C ILE A 140 -1.03 -8.60 -10.56
N ASP A 141 0.02 -8.47 -9.74
CA ASP A 141 -0.05 -7.71 -8.49
C ASP A 141 -0.41 -6.25 -8.77
N GLN A 142 0.25 -5.63 -9.72
CA GLN A 142 -0.04 -4.25 -10.09
C GLN A 142 -1.51 -4.06 -10.47
N ASP A 143 -2.02 -4.89 -11.38
CA ASP A 143 -3.39 -4.77 -11.88
C ASP A 143 -4.43 -4.89 -10.75
N TYR A 144 -4.31 -5.92 -9.92
CA TYR A 144 -5.26 -6.15 -8.84
C TYR A 144 -5.11 -5.16 -7.67
N LEU A 145 -3.89 -4.75 -7.34
CA LEU A 145 -3.69 -3.78 -6.27
C LEU A 145 -4.16 -2.38 -6.66
N GLU A 146 -4.01 -1.99 -7.93
CA GLU A 146 -4.58 -0.74 -8.44
C GLU A 146 -6.12 -0.77 -8.39
N GLN A 147 -6.75 -1.90 -8.72
CA GLN A 147 -8.19 -2.08 -8.55
C GLN A 147 -8.62 -2.04 -7.08
N PHE A 148 -7.85 -2.69 -6.20
CA PHE A 148 -8.10 -2.68 -4.76
C PHE A 148 -8.08 -1.25 -4.19
N VAL A 149 -7.10 -0.44 -4.56
CA VAL A 149 -7.00 0.97 -4.14
C VAL A 149 -8.25 1.75 -4.55
N LYS A 150 -8.75 1.55 -5.77
CA LYS A 150 -10.00 2.19 -6.23
C LYS A 150 -11.19 1.80 -5.37
N VAL A 151 -11.34 0.50 -5.08
CA VAL A 151 -12.43 0.00 -4.24
C VAL A 151 -12.34 0.58 -2.82
N LEU A 152 -11.15 0.60 -2.23
CA LEU A 152 -10.92 1.15 -0.89
C LEU A 152 -11.29 2.64 -0.81
N LEU A 153 -10.87 3.43 -1.78
CA LEU A 153 -11.03 4.89 -1.75
C LEU A 153 -12.43 5.36 -2.12
N GLU A 154 -13.18 4.57 -2.88
CA GLU A 154 -14.46 5.01 -3.48
C GLU A 154 -15.43 5.57 -2.44
N LYS A 155 -15.61 4.89 -1.31
CA LYS A 155 -16.57 5.29 -0.26
C LYS A 155 -15.92 5.75 1.04
N THR A 156 -14.60 5.70 1.12
CA THR A 156 -13.87 6.09 2.33
C THR A 156 -13.76 7.60 2.43
N ASN A 157 -14.13 8.15 3.58
CA ASN A 157 -13.92 9.56 3.89
C ASN A 157 -12.49 9.77 4.39
N LEU A 158 -11.68 10.49 3.63
CA LEU A 158 -10.25 10.69 3.91
C LEU A 158 -9.96 11.88 4.82
N THR A 159 -10.84 12.20 5.75
CA THR A 159 -10.54 13.19 6.78
C THR A 159 -9.73 12.54 7.91
N PHE A 160 -8.63 13.17 8.32
CA PHE A 160 -7.78 12.71 9.43
C PHE A 160 -8.10 13.40 10.76
N ALA A 161 -9.21 14.13 10.80
CA ALA A 161 -9.66 14.90 11.97
C ALA A 161 -9.97 14.02 13.19
N MET A 162 -10.12 12.72 13.04
CA MET A 162 -10.44 11.82 14.15
C MET A 162 -9.36 11.75 15.24
N PHE A 163 -8.15 12.24 14.96
CA PHE A 163 -7.05 12.32 15.91
C PHE A 163 -6.76 13.76 16.37
N GLU A 164 -7.50 14.73 15.86
CA GLU A 164 -7.39 16.10 16.33
C GLU A 164 -8.11 16.23 17.68
N VAL A 165 -7.34 16.57 18.71
CA VAL A 165 -7.88 16.89 20.03
C VAL A 165 -8.06 18.40 20.09
N ASN A 166 -9.30 18.82 20.07
CA ASN A 166 -9.67 20.23 20.22
C ASN A 166 -9.59 20.66 21.68
#